data_79a117e913a88ba69d7e7228217fe30d
#
_entry.id   79a117e913a88ba69d7e7228217fe30d
#
_cell.length_a   1.000
_cell.length_b   1.000
_cell.length_c   1.000
_cell.angle_alpha   90.00
_cell.angle_beta   90.00
_cell.angle_gamma   90.00
#
_symmetry.space_group_name_H-M   'P 1'
#
loop_
_entity.id
_entity.type
_entity.pdbx_description
1 polymer ?
#
loop_
_entity_poly.entity_id
_entity_poly.type
_entity_poly.pdbx_seq_one_letter_code
_entity_poly.pdbx_strand_id
1 'polypeptide(L)'
;TGKGANPEYILNYLLTQNGVAPATDVTIEWLTAEEVSAKMISSDSAVCMLPVPAATALMAKDSAIKQAISLSDAWDELGNGSLAMGCVVARTEFIEENPQAVADFLTEYEASINYMKDEANVDTASELVAQYKITPSAAIAAAAIPQCNLTFASGQEMKDLVEGYFSVLFQANPASIGGGMPYDSFYYGVA
;
A
#
# COMPACT_ATOMS: atom_id res chain seq x y z
N THR A 1 -2.80 2.50 -13.67
CA THR A 1 -2.13 1.25 -13.26
C THR A 1 -3.07 0.39 -12.44
N GLY A 2 -2.88 -0.94 -12.44
CA GLY A 2 -3.58 -1.85 -11.54
C GLY A 2 -4.96 -2.31 -11.98
N LYS A 3 -5.30 -2.25 -13.28
CA LYS A 3 -6.52 -2.88 -13.81
C LYS A 3 -6.53 -4.39 -13.54
N GLY A 4 -7.64 -4.91 -13.00
CA GLY A 4 -7.77 -6.31 -12.60
C GLY A 4 -6.99 -6.69 -11.32
N ALA A 5 -6.54 -5.70 -10.54
CA ALA A 5 -5.77 -5.89 -9.33
C ALA A 5 -6.28 -4.99 -8.18
N ASN A 6 -5.66 -5.10 -7.01
CA ASN A 6 -6.08 -4.40 -5.81
C ASN A 6 -6.38 -2.90 -6.00
N PRO A 7 -5.58 -2.10 -6.73
CA PRO A 7 -5.88 -0.68 -6.91
C PRO A 7 -7.26 -0.41 -7.54
N GLU A 8 -7.68 -1.24 -8.51
CA GLU A 8 -9.01 -1.12 -9.10
C GLU A 8 -10.12 -1.46 -8.10
N TYR A 9 -9.96 -2.56 -7.36
CA TYR A 9 -10.96 -2.98 -6.38
C TYR A 9 -11.15 -1.94 -5.28
N ILE A 10 -10.05 -1.39 -4.77
CA ILE A 10 -10.08 -0.35 -3.74
C ILE A 10 -10.71 0.94 -4.27
N LEU A 11 -10.31 1.40 -5.45
CA LEU A 11 -10.91 2.60 -6.05
C LEU A 11 -12.42 2.44 -6.24
N ASN A 12 -12.85 1.33 -6.81
CA ASN A 12 -14.27 1.06 -7.03
C ASN A 12 -15.04 0.97 -5.72
N TYR A 13 -14.45 0.36 -4.69
CA TYR A 13 -15.04 0.28 -3.37
C TYR A 13 -15.22 1.67 -2.75
N LEU A 14 -14.15 2.48 -2.71
CA LEU A 14 -14.20 3.83 -2.14
C LEU A 14 -15.20 4.74 -2.89
N LEU A 15 -15.23 4.69 -4.22
CA LEU A 15 -16.22 5.44 -5.02
C LEU A 15 -17.64 5.02 -4.63
N THR A 16 -17.90 3.72 -4.58
CA THR A 16 -19.22 3.18 -4.24
C THR A 16 -19.68 3.58 -2.84
N GLN A 17 -18.78 3.49 -1.84
CA GLN A 17 -19.09 3.90 -0.46
C GLN A 17 -19.40 5.40 -0.34
N ASN A 18 -18.90 6.20 -1.27
CA ASN A 18 -19.19 7.64 -1.36
C ASN A 18 -20.33 7.99 -2.36
N GLY A 19 -21.12 7.01 -2.75
CA GLY A 19 -22.29 7.23 -3.61
C GLY A 19 -21.98 7.51 -5.08
N VAL A 20 -20.75 7.23 -5.52
CA VAL A 20 -20.31 7.37 -6.91
C VAL A 20 -20.31 6.00 -7.57
N ALA A 21 -21.06 5.81 -8.65
CA ALA A 21 -21.11 4.56 -9.40
C ALA A 21 -19.93 4.46 -10.38
N PRO A 22 -18.94 3.57 -10.17
CA PRO A 22 -17.72 3.56 -10.98
C PRO A 22 -17.94 3.31 -12.47
N ALA A 23 -19.04 2.64 -12.83
CA ALA A 23 -19.33 2.29 -14.22
C ALA A 23 -20.05 3.40 -15.01
N THR A 24 -20.70 4.34 -14.34
CA THR A 24 -21.58 5.35 -14.98
C THR A 24 -21.21 6.78 -14.68
N ASP A 25 -20.69 7.05 -13.48
CA ASP A 25 -20.49 8.41 -13.01
C ASP A 25 -19.08 8.94 -13.28
N VAL A 26 -18.12 8.02 -13.55
CA VAL A 26 -16.73 8.35 -13.85
C VAL A 26 -16.23 7.60 -15.07
N THR A 27 -15.26 8.18 -15.76
CA THR A 27 -14.49 7.49 -16.80
C THR A 27 -13.09 7.21 -16.29
N ILE A 28 -12.76 5.94 -16.11
CA ILE A 28 -11.45 5.52 -15.61
C ILE A 28 -10.58 5.05 -16.77
N GLU A 29 -9.44 5.71 -16.96
CA GLU A 29 -8.42 5.29 -17.91
C GLU A 29 -7.30 4.53 -17.19
N TRP A 30 -6.93 3.38 -17.75
CA TRP A 30 -5.89 2.52 -17.18
C TRP A 30 -4.59 2.68 -17.95
N LEU A 31 -3.63 3.37 -17.34
CA LEU A 31 -2.37 3.76 -17.94
C LEU A 31 -1.20 3.30 -17.04
N THR A 32 0.02 3.27 -17.56
CA THR A 32 1.23 3.09 -16.75
C THR A 32 1.50 4.32 -15.88
N ALA A 33 2.36 4.21 -14.88
CA ALA A 33 2.69 5.35 -14.00
C ALA A 33 3.36 6.50 -14.80
N GLU A 34 4.16 6.16 -15.81
CA GLU A 34 4.80 7.11 -16.71
C GLU A 34 3.79 7.86 -17.57
N GLU A 35 2.83 7.13 -18.16
CA GLU A 35 1.75 7.72 -18.98
C GLU A 35 0.84 8.58 -18.15
N VAL A 36 0.48 8.16 -16.91
CA VAL A 36 -0.29 8.99 -15.97
C VAL A 36 0.47 10.27 -15.66
N SER A 37 1.76 10.18 -15.35
CA SER A 37 2.58 11.35 -15.06
C SER A 37 2.67 12.33 -16.23
N ALA A 38 2.88 11.82 -17.44
CA ALA A 38 2.92 12.63 -18.66
C ALA A 38 1.58 13.32 -18.92
N LYS A 39 0.47 12.59 -18.77
CA LYS A 39 -0.88 13.12 -18.96
C LYS A 39 -1.22 14.20 -17.94
N MET A 40 -0.87 14.01 -16.68
CA MET A 40 -1.08 15.00 -15.62
C MET A 40 -0.35 16.31 -15.89
N ILE A 41 0.93 16.25 -16.29
CA ILE A 41 1.75 17.43 -16.59
C ILE A 41 1.22 18.18 -17.82
N SER A 42 0.63 17.48 -18.80
CA SER A 42 0.12 18.08 -20.03
C SER A 42 -1.33 18.54 -19.96
N SER A 43 -2.03 18.34 -18.86
CA SER A 43 -3.46 18.63 -18.71
C SER A 43 -3.70 19.80 -17.78
N ASP A 44 -4.55 20.74 -18.18
CA ASP A 44 -4.98 21.87 -17.33
C ASP A 44 -5.91 21.44 -16.19
N SER A 45 -6.59 20.30 -16.35
CA SER A 45 -7.51 19.72 -15.35
C SER A 45 -7.56 18.21 -15.52
N ALA A 46 -7.02 17.49 -14.54
CA ALA A 46 -7.07 16.04 -14.46
C ALA A 46 -6.97 15.55 -13.02
N VAL A 47 -7.49 14.36 -12.77
CA VAL A 47 -7.32 13.64 -11.50
C VAL A 47 -6.68 12.30 -11.80
N CYS A 48 -5.71 11.90 -11.00
CA CYS A 48 -5.08 10.59 -11.13
C CYS A 48 -4.95 9.89 -9.79
N MET A 49 -4.79 8.58 -9.83
CA MET A 49 -4.45 7.73 -8.71
C MET A 49 -3.07 7.11 -8.95
N LEU A 50 -2.15 7.34 -8.06
CA LEU A 50 -0.79 6.81 -8.08
C LEU A 50 -0.39 6.32 -6.69
N PRO A 51 0.39 5.23 -6.58
CA PRO A 51 0.97 4.84 -5.31
C PRO A 51 2.11 5.78 -4.91
N VAL A 52 2.40 5.87 -3.63
CA VAL A 52 3.64 6.42 -3.10
C VAL A 52 4.76 5.38 -3.34
N PRO A 53 5.94 5.75 -3.88
CA PRO A 53 6.48 7.11 -4.07
C PRO A 53 6.20 7.76 -5.44
N ALA A 54 5.46 7.13 -6.35
CA ALA A 54 5.23 7.69 -7.69
C ALA A 54 4.46 9.03 -7.66
N ALA A 55 3.44 9.13 -6.79
CA ALA A 55 2.71 10.39 -6.57
C ALA A 55 3.63 11.51 -6.07
N THR A 56 4.50 11.20 -5.10
CA THR A 56 5.50 12.15 -4.57
C THR A 56 6.45 12.62 -5.66
N ALA A 57 6.94 11.69 -6.50
CA ALA A 57 7.83 12.03 -7.61
C ALA A 57 7.13 12.91 -8.67
N LEU A 58 5.84 12.70 -8.93
CA LEU A 58 5.05 13.53 -9.84
C LEU A 58 4.89 14.95 -9.28
N MET A 59 4.49 15.11 -8.04
CA MET A 59 4.35 16.40 -7.38
C MET A 59 5.70 17.17 -7.27
N ALA A 60 6.81 16.45 -7.18
CA ALA A 60 8.15 17.06 -7.21
C ALA A 60 8.52 17.59 -8.61
N LYS A 61 7.99 17.01 -9.68
CA LYS A 61 8.21 17.48 -11.07
C LYS A 61 7.37 18.70 -11.41
N ASP A 62 6.16 18.78 -10.89
CA ASP A 62 5.23 19.88 -11.13
C ASP A 62 4.52 20.27 -9.84
N SER A 63 4.87 21.44 -9.32
CA SER A 63 4.32 21.98 -8.08
C SER A 63 2.86 22.43 -8.16
N ALA A 64 2.28 22.50 -9.37
CA ALA A 64 0.83 22.75 -9.55
C ALA A 64 -0.01 21.52 -9.20
N ILE A 65 0.57 20.33 -9.32
CA ILE A 65 -0.09 19.08 -8.97
C ILE A 65 -0.09 18.90 -7.45
N LYS A 66 -1.26 18.62 -6.88
CA LYS A 66 -1.46 18.47 -5.44
C LYS A 66 -2.17 17.16 -5.13
N GLN A 67 -1.86 16.59 -3.97
CA GLN A 67 -2.67 15.51 -3.41
C GLN A 67 -4.03 16.07 -2.97
N ALA A 68 -5.10 15.56 -3.56
CA ALA A 68 -6.45 15.96 -3.20
C ALA A 68 -7.02 15.04 -2.10
N ILE A 69 -6.72 13.74 -2.16
CA ILE A 69 -7.27 12.73 -1.24
C ILE A 69 -6.16 11.72 -0.93
N SER A 70 -6.04 11.32 0.35
CA SER A 70 -5.34 10.13 0.78
C SER A 70 -6.33 8.96 0.75
N LEU A 71 -6.03 7.92 -0.03
CA LEU A 71 -6.90 6.73 -0.07
C LEU A 71 -6.80 5.91 1.22
N SER A 72 -5.69 5.99 1.95
CA SER A 72 -5.56 5.37 3.27
C SER A 72 -6.50 6.03 4.27
N ASP A 73 -6.53 7.37 4.33
CA ASP A 73 -7.41 8.11 5.23
C ASP A 73 -8.89 7.86 4.88
N ALA A 74 -9.23 7.90 3.59
CA ALA A 74 -10.58 7.61 3.12
C ALA A 74 -11.02 6.16 3.41
N TRP A 75 -10.09 5.22 3.44
CA TRP A 75 -10.34 3.84 3.84
C TRP A 75 -10.56 3.72 5.34
N ASP A 76 -9.73 4.37 6.15
CA ASP A 76 -9.80 4.32 7.61
C ASP A 76 -11.12 4.91 8.13
N GLU A 77 -11.66 5.92 7.46
CA GLU A 77 -12.98 6.49 7.76
C GLU A 77 -14.13 5.46 7.61
N LEU A 78 -13.96 4.41 6.83
CA LEU A 78 -14.95 3.35 6.65
C LEU A 78 -14.91 2.27 7.74
N GLY A 79 -13.87 2.24 8.58
CA GLY A 79 -13.75 1.31 9.70
C GLY A 79 -13.53 -0.16 9.30
N ASN A 80 -12.94 -0.42 8.14
CA ASN A 80 -12.69 -1.76 7.61
C ASN A 80 -11.28 -2.30 7.91
N GLY A 81 -10.68 -1.93 9.04
CA GLY A 81 -9.29 -2.24 9.33
C GLY A 81 -8.33 -1.40 8.50
N SER A 82 -7.10 -1.86 8.30
CA SER A 82 -6.08 -1.12 7.57
C SER A 82 -6.09 -1.42 6.07
N LEU A 83 -5.80 -0.41 5.25
CA LEU A 83 -5.53 -0.59 3.82
C LEU A 83 -4.15 -1.23 3.64
N ALA A 84 -4.09 -2.57 3.73
CA ALA A 84 -2.84 -3.32 3.66
C ALA A 84 -2.34 -3.45 2.22
N MET A 85 -1.27 -2.74 1.88
CA MET A 85 -0.69 -2.73 0.53
C MET A 85 0.36 -3.81 0.28
N GLY A 86 0.96 -4.35 1.34
CA GLY A 86 1.99 -5.37 1.25
C GLY A 86 2.16 -6.12 2.55
N CYS A 87 2.69 -7.33 2.45
CA CYS A 87 3.01 -8.18 3.59
C CYS A 87 4.24 -9.05 3.28
N VAL A 88 4.83 -9.62 4.32
CA VAL A 88 5.83 -10.68 4.19
C VAL A 88 5.12 -12.01 4.25
N VAL A 89 5.50 -12.93 3.37
CA VAL A 89 5.01 -14.32 3.36
C VAL A 89 6.19 -15.29 3.44
N ALA A 90 6.00 -16.42 4.12
CA ALA A 90 6.95 -17.50 4.19
C ALA A 90 6.24 -18.83 3.95
N ARG A 91 6.97 -19.83 3.42
CA ARG A 91 6.43 -21.17 3.28
C ARG A 91 6.35 -21.86 4.65
N THR A 92 5.29 -22.59 4.87
CA THR A 92 5.05 -23.30 6.14
C THR A 92 6.21 -24.22 6.52
N GLU A 93 6.74 -24.99 5.57
CA GLU A 93 7.88 -25.88 5.80
C GLU A 93 9.11 -25.09 6.25
N PHE A 94 9.37 -23.90 5.67
CA PHE A 94 10.49 -23.05 6.10
C PHE A 94 10.33 -22.58 7.55
N ILE A 95 9.12 -22.18 7.93
CA ILE A 95 8.78 -21.72 9.28
C ILE A 95 9.01 -22.87 10.29
N GLU A 96 8.54 -24.06 9.97
CA GLU A 96 8.66 -25.25 10.83
C GLU A 96 10.11 -25.74 10.99
N GLU A 97 10.89 -25.71 9.90
CA GLU A 97 12.29 -26.14 9.90
C GLU A 97 13.24 -25.11 10.49
N ASN A 98 12.87 -23.80 10.46
CA ASN A 98 13.76 -22.71 10.82
C ASN A 98 13.09 -21.69 11.79
N PRO A 99 12.51 -22.13 12.92
CA PRO A 99 11.74 -21.25 13.79
C PRO A 99 12.58 -20.10 14.37
N GLN A 100 13.86 -20.35 14.65
CA GLN A 100 14.76 -19.30 15.15
C GLN A 100 15.03 -18.23 14.09
N ALA A 101 15.26 -18.62 12.85
CA ALA A 101 15.48 -17.67 11.76
C ALA A 101 14.24 -16.78 11.51
N VAL A 102 13.04 -17.34 11.67
CA VAL A 102 11.78 -16.57 11.59
C VAL A 102 11.68 -15.58 12.75
N ALA A 103 11.99 -16.00 13.97
CA ALA A 103 11.97 -15.12 15.14
C ALA A 103 12.99 -13.97 15.02
N ASP A 104 14.21 -14.28 14.59
CA ASP A 104 15.26 -13.29 14.36
C ASP A 104 14.85 -12.30 13.27
N PHE A 105 14.31 -12.80 12.14
CA PHE A 105 13.80 -11.95 11.07
C PHE A 105 12.71 -11.00 11.56
N LEU A 106 11.73 -11.47 12.33
CA LEU A 106 10.64 -10.62 12.81
C LEU A 106 11.17 -9.53 13.74
N THR A 107 12.14 -9.85 14.61
CA THR A 107 12.79 -8.87 15.49
C THR A 107 13.51 -7.78 14.70
N GLU A 108 14.33 -8.17 13.72
CA GLU A 108 15.06 -7.22 12.87
C GLU A 108 14.12 -6.41 11.96
N TYR A 109 13.05 -7.04 11.47
CA TYR A 109 12.07 -6.39 10.63
C TYR A 109 11.27 -5.32 11.39
N GLU A 110 10.84 -5.62 12.62
CA GLU A 110 10.21 -4.64 13.51
C GLU A 110 11.14 -3.47 13.80
N ALA A 111 12.39 -3.74 14.14
CA ALA A 111 13.40 -2.72 14.38
C ALA A 111 13.61 -1.83 13.14
N SER A 112 13.65 -2.44 11.94
CA SER A 112 13.77 -1.72 10.67
C SER A 112 12.56 -0.83 10.38
N ILE A 113 11.34 -1.33 10.59
CA ILE A 113 10.11 -0.54 10.43
C ILE A 113 10.11 0.65 11.40
N ASN A 114 10.45 0.43 12.66
CA ASN A 114 10.51 1.49 13.67
C ASN A 114 11.57 2.53 13.33
N TYR A 115 12.74 2.11 12.84
CA TYR A 115 13.78 3.02 12.35
C TYR A 115 13.29 3.91 11.22
N MET A 116 12.58 3.32 10.24
CA MET A 116 12.04 4.03 9.07
C MET A 116 10.92 5.01 9.43
N LYS A 117 10.18 4.76 10.52
CA LYS A 117 9.07 5.61 11.00
C LYS A 117 9.54 6.78 11.86
N ASP A 118 10.73 6.71 12.43
CA ASP A 118 11.26 7.75 13.30
C ASP A 118 11.71 8.96 12.46
N GLU A 119 11.08 10.11 12.70
CA GLU A 119 11.39 11.36 12.00
C GLU A 119 12.86 11.77 12.17
N ALA A 120 13.50 11.39 13.29
CA ALA A 120 14.91 11.67 13.53
C ALA A 120 15.83 10.94 12.55
N ASN A 121 15.37 9.84 11.95
CA ASN A 121 16.14 9.03 11.02
C ASN A 121 15.82 9.32 9.54
N VAL A 122 14.90 10.24 9.23
CA VAL A 122 14.40 10.43 7.87
C VAL A 122 15.50 10.69 6.84
N ASP A 123 16.51 11.47 7.18
CA ASP A 123 17.63 11.79 6.27
C ASP A 123 18.44 10.53 5.94
N THR A 124 18.90 9.79 6.98
CA THR A 124 19.71 8.58 6.80
C THR A 124 18.89 7.44 6.16
N ALA A 125 17.63 7.28 6.54
CA ALA A 125 16.72 6.32 5.92
C ALA A 125 16.53 6.63 4.43
N SER A 126 16.34 7.90 4.07
CA SER A 126 16.15 8.33 2.69
C SER A 126 17.39 8.12 1.83
N GLU A 127 18.58 8.36 2.37
CA GLU A 127 19.84 8.07 1.70
C GLU A 127 19.99 6.56 1.41
N LEU A 128 19.67 5.70 2.37
CA LEU A 128 19.68 4.24 2.18
C LEU A 128 18.68 3.81 1.09
N VAL A 129 17.45 4.30 1.15
CA VAL A 129 16.40 3.99 0.15
C VAL A 129 16.85 4.40 -1.27
N ALA A 130 17.50 5.55 -1.41
CA ALA A 130 18.04 5.99 -2.69
C ALA A 130 19.28 5.17 -3.11
N GLN A 131 20.17 4.85 -2.18
CA GLN A 131 21.35 4.00 -2.42
C GLN A 131 20.94 2.63 -2.97
N TYR A 132 19.90 2.02 -2.42
CA TYR A 132 19.34 0.75 -2.89
C TYR A 132 18.43 0.89 -4.11
N LYS A 133 18.31 2.10 -4.69
CA LYS A 133 17.54 2.40 -5.90
C LYS A 133 16.05 2.07 -5.78
N ILE A 134 15.50 2.16 -4.57
CA ILE A 134 14.07 2.00 -4.30
C ILE A 134 13.32 3.26 -4.75
N THR A 135 13.95 4.43 -4.57
CA THR A 135 13.48 5.71 -5.12
C THR A 135 14.55 6.35 -6.00
N PRO A 136 14.17 7.26 -6.91
CA PRO A 136 15.14 7.97 -7.76
C PRO A 136 16.12 8.87 -7.00
N SER A 137 15.75 9.34 -5.81
CA SER A 137 16.60 10.22 -4.99
C SER A 137 16.19 10.18 -3.51
N ALA A 138 17.11 10.59 -2.62
CA ALA A 138 16.85 10.73 -1.20
C ALA A 138 15.74 11.77 -0.91
N ALA A 139 15.68 12.86 -1.67
CA ALA A 139 14.64 13.88 -1.50
C ALA A 139 13.22 13.32 -1.75
N ILE A 140 13.05 12.46 -2.77
CA ILE A 140 11.79 11.77 -3.02
C ILE A 140 11.49 10.77 -1.91
N ALA A 141 12.50 10.02 -1.44
CA ALA A 141 12.35 9.11 -0.32
C ALA A 141 11.89 9.82 0.96
N ALA A 142 12.56 10.93 1.33
CA ALA A 142 12.23 11.71 2.51
C ALA A 142 10.77 12.22 2.51
N ALA A 143 10.29 12.64 1.36
CA ALA A 143 8.91 13.10 1.20
C ALA A 143 7.89 11.94 1.14
N ALA A 144 8.31 10.74 0.70
CA ALA A 144 7.46 9.58 0.54
C ALA A 144 7.31 8.74 1.81
N ILE A 145 8.39 8.53 2.57
CA ILE A 145 8.42 7.65 3.75
C ILE A 145 7.28 7.94 4.74
N PRO A 146 6.99 9.19 5.13
CA PRO A 146 5.89 9.48 6.06
C PRO A 146 4.51 9.08 5.53
N GLN A 147 4.36 8.97 4.20
CA GLN A 147 3.11 8.64 3.53
C GLN A 147 2.97 7.14 3.21
N CYS A 148 4.00 6.33 3.46
CA CYS A 148 3.99 4.90 3.17
C CYS A 148 3.21 4.08 4.20
N ASN A 149 2.79 4.66 5.33
CA ASN A 149 2.07 3.98 6.41
C ASN A 149 2.73 2.67 6.84
N LEU A 150 4.07 2.70 6.98
CA LEU A 150 4.85 1.53 7.37
C LEU A 150 4.37 1.03 8.73
N THR A 151 4.01 -0.25 8.81
CA THR A 151 3.47 -0.86 10.02
C THR A 151 4.07 -2.24 10.19
N PHE A 152 4.50 -2.57 11.42
CA PHE A 152 4.78 -3.94 11.83
C PHE A 152 3.57 -4.46 12.59
N ALA A 153 3.07 -5.60 12.19
CA ALA A 153 2.04 -6.35 12.90
C ALA A 153 2.27 -7.84 12.68
N SER A 154 1.98 -8.66 13.69
CA SER A 154 2.08 -10.11 13.63
C SER A 154 0.97 -10.75 14.46
N GLY A 155 0.77 -12.07 14.31
CA GLY A 155 -0.23 -12.82 15.07
C GLY A 155 -1.65 -12.26 14.90
N GLN A 156 -2.39 -12.21 16.00
CA GLN A 156 -3.80 -11.78 15.99
C GLN A 156 -3.95 -10.33 15.54
N GLU A 157 -3.05 -9.43 15.95
CA GLU A 157 -3.08 -8.04 15.50
C GLU A 157 -2.99 -7.91 13.98
N MET A 158 -2.07 -8.63 13.35
CA MET A 158 -1.95 -8.67 11.89
C MET A 158 -3.25 -9.18 11.24
N LYS A 159 -3.82 -10.26 11.76
CA LYS A 159 -5.08 -10.81 11.26
C LYS A 159 -6.20 -9.77 11.32
N ASP A 160 -6.39 -9.14 12.47
CA ASP A 160 -7.45 -8.15 12.70
C ASP A 160 -7.30 -6.93 11.77
N LEU A 161 -6.06 -6.49 11.51
CA LEU A 161 -5.77 -5.38 10.60
C LEU A 161 -6.11 -5.69 9.13
N VAL A 162 -5.90 -6.94 8.67
CA VAL A 162 -6.06 -7.27 7.23
C VAL A 162 -7.39 -7.94 6.88
N GLU A 163 -8.14 -8.44 7.85
CA GLU A 163 -9.36 -9.22 7.60
C GLU A 163 -10.45 -8.40 6.90
N GLY A 164 -10.63 -7.14 7.31
CA GLY A 164 -11.55 -6.21 6.65
C GLY A 164 -11.15 -5.95 5.19
N TYR A 165 -9.86 -5.76 4.95
CA TYR A 165 -9.32 -5.59 3.60
C TYR A 165 -9.57 -6.83 2.72
N PHE A 166 -9.28 -8.02 3.22
CA PHE A 166 -9.54 -9.26 2.49
C PHE A 166 -11.03 -9.47 2.20
N SER A 167 -11.91 -9.07 3.11
CA SER A 167 -13.36 -9.13 2.89
C SER A 167 -13.79 -8.27 1.70
N VAL A 168 -13.26 -7.06 1.57
CA VAL A 168 -13.54 -6.18 0.42
C VAL A 168 -13.00 -6.79 -0.88
N LEU A 169 -11.77 -7.30 -0.87
CA LEU A 169 -11.20 -7.97 -2.04
C LEU A 169 -12.00 -9.21 -2.45
N PHE A 170 -12.42 -10.02 -1.48
CA PHE A 170 -13.23 -11.21 -1.72
C PHE A 170 -14.57 -10.87 -2.38
N GLN A 171 -15.24 -9.83 -1.89
CA GLN A 171 -16.50 -9.37 -2.47
C GLN A 171 -16.32 -8.83 -3.89
N ALA A 172 -15.23 -8.12 -4.15
CA ALA A 172 -14.93 -7.58 -5.48
C ALA A 172 -14.55 -8.68 -6.48
N ASN A 173 -13.69 -9.60 -6.07
CA ASN A 173 -13.23 -10.72 -6.88
C ASN A 173 -12.64 -11.83 -5.98
N PRO A 174 -13.36 -12.92 -5.70
CA PRO A 174 -12.85 -14.01 -4.86
C PRO A 174 -11.49 -14.56 -5.27
N ALA A 175 -11.21 -14.60 -6.58
CA ALA A 175 -9.92 -15.08 -7.10
C ALA A 175 -8.74 -14.22 -6.70
N SER A 176 -8.95 -12.94 -6.32
CA SER A 176 -7.88 -12.03 -5.90
C SER A 176 -7.21 -12.46 -4.59
N ILE A 177 -7.90 -13.25 -3.78
CA ILE A 177 -7.39 -13.80 -2.51
C ILE A 177 -7.41 -15.35 -2.48
N GLY A 178 -7.30 -15.99 -3.65
CA GLY A 178 -7.21 -17.45 -3.75
C GLY A 178 -8.54 -18.17 -3.72
N GLY A 179 -9.68 -17.49 -3.87
CA GLY A 179 -11.02 -18.10 -3.99
C GLY A 179 -11.77 -18.27 -2.67
N GLY A 180 -11.18 -17.94 -1.54
CA GLY A 180 -11.79 -18.03 -0.21
C GLY A 180 -11.09 -17.13 0.81
N MET A 181 -11.79 -16.81 1.89
CA MET A 181 -11.15 -16.10 3.01
C MET A 181 -10.09 -17.01 3.65
N PRO A 182 -8.92 -16.48 4.02
CA PRO A 182 -7.87 -17.26 4.67
C PRO A 182 -8.34 -17.87 6.00
N TYR A 183 -7.90 -19.10 6.28
CA TYR A 183 -8.06 -19.74 7.59
C TYR A 183 -7.05 -19.18 8.60
N ASP A 184 -7.28 -19.42 9.90
CA ASP A 184 -6.38 -18.96 10.96
C ASP A 184 -4.93 -19.44 10.77
N SER A 185 -4.75 -20.65 10.26
CA SER A 185 -3.45 -21.23 9.94
C SER A 185 -2.65 -20.48 8.83
N PHE A 186 -3.29 -19.57 8.10
CA PHE A 186 -2.60 -18.68 7.15
C PHE A 186 -1.80 -17.59 7.86
N TYR A 187 -2.24 -17.19 9.03
CA TYR A 187 -1.65 -16.08 9.78
C TYR A 187 -0.62 -16.61 10.77
N TYR A 188 0.65 -16.26 10.59
CA TYR A 188 1.70 -16.66 11.51
C TYR A 188 1.43 -16.12 12.92
N GLY A 189 1.48 -17.02 13.92
CA GLY A 189 1.26 -16.68 15.33
C GLY A 189 -0.21 -16.57 15.75
N VAL A 190 -1.16 -16.97 14.89
CA VAL A 190 -2.57 -17.16 15.27
C VAL A 190 -2.78 -18.64 15.59
N ALA A 191 -3.41 -18.92 16.74
CA ALA A 191 -3.69 -20.29 17.23
C ALA A 191 -5.07 -20.79 16.81
#